data_0034f18abd5717d8ced1731bd4669671
#
_entry.id   0034f18abd5717d8ced1731bd4669671
#
_cell.length_a   1.000
_cell.length_b   1.000
_cell.length_c   1.000
_cell.angle_alpha   90.00
_cell.angle_beta   90.00
_cell.angle_gamma   90.00
#
_symmetry.space_group_name_H-M   'P 1'
#
loop_
_entity.id
_entity.type
_entity.pdbx_description
1 polymer ?
#
loop_
_entity_poly.entity_id
_entity_poly.type
_entity_poly.pdbx_seq_one_letter_code
_entity_poly.pdbx_strand_id
1 'polypeptide(L)'
;IDDTLGESDAMTPIRIYIGFNDHPIHSAARAETALDELERTGAYDRKYLVLTCPTGTGWVDHTVQEATEFFTRGDVATVCIQYGRYPSFLSLQKVRQGRRQFRMLALGVHQRLMGMAPEDRPIVLVFGESLGAWSSSDVVMKSGVEGFDQYSISRALWFGMPHLAKWSKAGLDRPGAMTPPGTVGVFDRWDELEQLSPEARDALRVVQLSHDNDP
;
A
#
# COMPACT_ATOMS: atom_id res chain seq x y z
N ILE A 1 -10.61 -8.39 -18.43
CA ILE A 1 -11.54 -8.86 -17.37
C ILE A 1 -12.80 -9.41 -18.01
N ASP A 2 -13.47 -8.66 -18.89
CA ASP A 2 -14.68 -9.09 -19.60
C ASP A 2 -14.47 -10.40 -20.40
N ASP A 3 -13.36 -10.49 -21.16
CA ASP A 3 -13.03 -11.67 -21.95
C ASP A 3 -12.80 -12.94 -21.11
N THR A 4 -12.40 -12.78 -19.87
CA THR A 4 -12.03 -13.88 -18.96
C THR A 4 -13.22 -14.32 -18.09
N LEU A 5 -14.05 -13.38 -17.65
CA LEU A 5 -15.15 -13.64 -16.73
C LEU A 5 -16.52 -13.73 -17.44
N GLY A 6 -16.60 -13.29 -18.71
CA GLY A 6 -17.84 -13.32 -19.50
C GLY A 6 -18.96 -12.44 -18.92
N GLU A 7 -18.62 -11.44 -18.12
CA GLU A 7 -19.58 -10.58 -17.43
C GLU A 7 -19.51 -9.13 -17.93
N SER A 8 -20.67 -8.55 -18.17
CA SER A 8 -20.82 -7.16 -18.66
C SER A 8 -20.60 -6.08 -17.57
N ASP A 9 -20.34 -6.46 -16.32
CA ASP A 9 -20.33 -5.55 -15.18
C ASP A 9 -18.91 -5.14 -14.73
N ALA A 10 -17.88 -5.48 -15.52
CA ALA A 10 -16.51 -5.07 -15.22
C ALA A 10 -16.30 -3.58 -15.51
N MET A 11 -15.65 -2.89 -14.59
CA MET A 11 -15.28 -1.50 -14.72
C MET A 11 -13.86 -1.35 -15.27
N THR A 12 -13.57 -0.24 -15.93
CA THR A 12 -12.17 0.10 -16.27
C THR A 12 -11.47 0.58 -15.00
N PRO A 13 -10.40 -0.10 -14.54
CA PRO A 13 -9.67 0.32 -13.36
C PRO A 13 -8.96 1.67 -13.58
N ILE A 14 -8.77 2.42 -12.50
CA ILE A 14 -8.05 3.69 -12.52
C ILE A 14 -6.63 3.45 -12.05
N ARG A 15 -5.63 3.85 -12.86
CA ARG A 15 -4.21 3.79 -12.52
C ARG A 15 -3.61 5.19 -12.54
N ILE A 16 -3.08 5.64 -11.40
CA ILE A 16 -2.41 6.94 -11.25
C ILE A 16 -0.96 6.69 -10.88
N TYR A 17 -0.04 7.19 -11.69
CA TYR A 17 1.38 7.10 -11.43
C TYR A 17 2.03 8.47 -11.59
N ILE A 18 2.51 9.04 -10.49
CA ILE A 18 3.23 10.30 -10.48
C ILE A 18 4.73 10.02 -10.58
N GLY A 19 5.30 10.33 -11.72
CA GLY A 19 6.70 10.12 -12.02
C GLY A 19 7.64 11.07 -11.25
N PHE A 20 8.88 10.67 -11.11
CA PHE A 20 9.89 11.51 -10.44
C PHE A 20 10.15 12.83 -11.18
N ASN A 21 9.96 12.84 -12.49
CA ASN A 21 10.19 14.01 -13.34
C ASN A 21 9.05 15.03 -13.29
N ASP A 22 7.87 14.64 -12.83
CA ASP A 22 6.71 15.55 -12.79
C ASP A 22 7.01 16.74 -11.85
N HIS A 23 7.66 16.45 -10.70
CA HIS A 23 8.16 17.47 -9.79
C HIS A 23 9.47 17.01 -9.13
N PRO A 24 10.62 17.11 -9.80
CA PRO A 24 11.86 16.43 -9.38
C PRO A 24 12.41 16.91 -8.04
N ILE A 25 12.17 18.16 -7.66
CA ILE A 25 12.73 18.79 -6.46
C ILE A 25 11.78 18.73 -5.28
N HIS A 26 10.47 18.73 -5.52
CA HIS A 26 9.45 18.88 -4.48
C HIS A 26 8.61 17.62 -4.28
N SER A 27 8.95 16.85 -3.24
CA SER A 27 8.15 15.68 -2.86
C SER A 27 6.71 16.02 -2.43
N ALA A 28 6.50 17.22 -1.91
CA ALA A 28 5.17 17.72 -1.55
C ALA A 28 4.30 17.92 -2.80
N ALA A 29 4.82 18.60 -3.81
CA ALA A 29 4.09 18.83 -5.05
C ALA A 29 3.65 17.53 -5.74
N ARG A 30 4.49 16.46 -5.70
CA ARG A 30 4.06 15.14 -6.24
C ARG A 30 2.90 14.53 -5.45
N ALA A 31 2.86 14.72 -4.14
CA ALA A 31 1.73 14.24 -3.34
C ALA A 31 0.46 15.05 -3.61
N GLU A 32 0.58 16.36 -3.77
CA GLU A 32 -0.54 17.25 -4.18
C GLU A 32 -1.06 16.84 -5.55
N THR A 33 -0.18 16.68 -6.56
CA THR A 33 -0.58 16.19 -7.89
C THR A 33 -1.29 14.83 -7.83
N ALA A 34 -0.83 13.90 -6.97
CA ALA A 34 -1.49 12.61 -6.80
C ALA A 34 -2.90 12.75 -6.23
N LEU A 35 -3.10 13.65 -5.27
CA LEU A 35 -4.42 13.94 -4.69
C LEU A 35 -5.35 14.61 -5.72
N ASP A 36 -4.84 15.55 -6.51
CA ASP A 36 -5.59 16.19 -7.59
C ASP A 36 -6.02 15.18 -8.66
N GLU A 37 -5.14 14.23 -9.02
CA GLU A 37 -5.46 13.16 -9.96
C GLU A 37 -6.49 12.17 -9.40
N LEU A 38 -6.47 11.87 -8.11
CA LEU A 38 -7.51 11.06 -7.46
C LEU A 38 -8.89 11.71 -7.59
N GLU A 39 -8.99 13.02 -7.36
CA GLU A 39 -10.25 13.76 -7.56
C GLU A 39 -10.65 13.80 -9.04
N ARG A 40 -9.71 14.16 -9.91
CA ARG A 40 -9.98 14.35 -11.34
C ARG A 40 -10.48 13.08 -12.03
N THR A 41 -10.01 11.93 -11.59
CA THR A 41 -10.35 10.62 -12.20
C THR A 41 -11.55 9.95 -11.58
N GLY A 42 -12.15 10.51 -10.50
CA GLY A 42 -13.23 9.86 -9.75
C GLY A 42 -12.75 8.63 -8.98
N ALA A 43 -11.50 8.63 -8.52
CA ALA A 43 -10.92 7.48 -7.80
C ALA A 43 -11.63 7.20 -6.47
N TYR A 44 -12.19 8.21 -5.85
CA TYR A 44 -12.94 8.07 -4.59
C TYR A 44 -14.33 7.44 -4.75
N ASP A 45 -14.84 7.36 -5.98
CA ASP A 45 -16.11 6.71 -6.29
C ASP A 45 -15.94 5.18 -6.52
N ARG A 46 -14.71 4.68 -6.46
CA ARG A 46 -14.41 3.25 -6.55
C ARG A 46 -14.58 2.57 -5.21
N LYS A 47 -14.97 1.30 -5.24
CA LYS A 47 -15.10 0.49 -4.02
C LYS A 47 -13.76 0.33 -3.29
N TYR A 48 -12.65 0.25 -4.04
CA TYR A 48 -11.32 0.08 -3.49
C TYR A 48 -10.37 1.19 -3.95
N LEU A 49 -9.55 1.69 -3.02
CA LEU A 49 -8.45 2.62 -3.29
C LEU A 49 -7.15 2.02 -2.76
N VAL A 50 -6.19 1.75 -3.65
CA VAL A 50 -4.89 1.18 -3.29
C VAL A 50 -3.81 2.25 -3.30
N LEU A 51 -3.23 2.52 -2.13
CA LEU A 51 -2.06 3.39 -1.99
C LEU A 51 -0.80 2.53 -2.17
N THR A 52 -0.16 2.64 -3.31
CA THR A 52 1.03 1.86 -3.64
C THR A 52 2.30 2.64 -3.36
N CYS A 53 3.18 2.07 -2.53
CA CYS A 53 4.53 2.58 -2.32
C CYS A 53 5.50 1.72 -3.14
N PRO A 54 6.11 2.28 -4.21
CA PRO A 54 6.89 1.51 -5.17
C PRO A 54 8.25 1.09 -4.62
N THR A 55 8.95 0.23 -5.33
CA THR A 55 10.36 -0.13 -5.06
C THR A 55 11.29 1.10 -5.15
N GLY A 56 12.55 0.93 -4.80
CA GLY A 56 13.55 2.01 -4.88
C GLY A 56 13.73 2.60 -6.28
N THR A 57 13.49 1.82 -7.32
CA THR A 57 13.51 2.27 -8.72
C THR A 57 12.22 2.98 -9.16
N GLY A 58 11.15 2.86 -8.38
CA GLY A 58 9.82 3.35 -8.73
C GLY A 58 8.94 2.30 -9.42
N TRP A 59 9.39 1.05 -9.50
CA TRP A 59 8.62 -0.03 -10.09
C TRP A 59 7.48 -0.47 -9.16
N VAL A 60 6.35 -0.81 -9.76
CA VAL A 60 5.18 -1.42 -9.12
C VAL A 60 4.99 -2.80 -9.71
N ASP A 61 4.79 -3.81 -8.89
CA ASP A 61 4.54 -5.18 -9.34
C ASP A 61 3.25 -5.23 -10.18
N HIS A 62 3.42 -5.54 -11.46
CA HIS A 62 2.31 -5.62 -12.41
C HIS A 62 1.39 -6.80 -12.10
N THR A 63 1.92 -7.91 -11.56
CA THR A 63 1.12 -9.09 -11.21
C THR A 63 0.15 -8.76 -10.08
N VAL A 64 0.63 -8.07 -9.04
CA VAL A 64 -0.22 -7.61 -7.93
C VAL A 64 -1.25 -6.60 -8.41
N GLN A 65 -0.84 -5.69 -9.31
CA GLN A 65 -1.74 -4.70 -9.90
C GLN A 65 -2.86 -5.37 -10.71
N GLU A 66 -2.51 -6.29 -11.62
CA GLU A 66 -3.47 -7.00 -12.46
C GLU A 66 -4.37 -7.94 -11.64
N ALA A 67 -3.82 -8.65 -10.65
CA ALA A 67 -4.60 -9.47 -9.75
C ALA A 67 -5.63 -8.64 -8.96
N THR A 68 -5.20 -7.48 -8.44
CA THR A 68 -6.10 -6.57 -7.72
C THR A 68 -7.25 -6.11 -8.62
N GLU A 69 -6.96 -5.72 -9.86
CA GLU A 69 -7.97 -5.30 -10.83
C GLU A 69 -8.91 -6.44 -11.22
N PHE A 70 -8.38 -7.64 -11.36
CA PHE A 70 -9.17 -8.83 -11.67
C PHE A 70 -10.14 -9.17 -10.54
N PHE A 71 -9.65 -9.29 -9.29
CA PHE A 71 -10.49 -9.64 -8.14
C PHE A 71 -11.52 -8.57 -7.79
N THR A 72 -11.24 -7.30 -8.08
CA THR A 72 -12.19 -6.20 -7.87
C THR A 72 -13.10 -5.95 -9.07
N ARG A 73 -12.96 -6.72 -10.16
CA ARG A 73 -13.65 -6.50 -11.43
C ARG A 73 -13.47 -5.09 -11.99
N GLY A 74 -12.29 -4.50 -11.74
CA GLY A 74 -11.97 -3.14 -12.14
C GLY A 74 -12.54 -2.03 -11.26
N ASP A 75 -13.34 -2.35 -10.23
CA ASP A 75 -13.86 -1.35 -9.29
C ASP A 75 -12.80 -0.95 -8.26
N VAL A 76 -11.68 -0.46 -8.78
CA VAL A 76 -10.49 -0.09 -8.02
C VAL A 76 -9.78 1.10 -8.66
N ALA A 77 -9.24 1.97 -7.81
CA ALA A 77 -8.25 2.95 -8.18
C ALA A 77 -6.92 2.65 -7.48
N THR A 78 -5.81 2.76 -8.20
CA THR A 78 -4.46 2.60 -7.65
C THR A 78 -3.69 3.90 -7.85
N VAL A 79 -3.01 4.37 -6.81
CA VAL A 79 -2.16 5.55 -6.87
C VAL A 79 -0.75 5.23 -6.37
N CYS A 80 0.24 5.67 -7.14
CA CYS A 80 1.67 5.50 -6.86
C CYS A 80 2.43 6.79 -7.07
N ILE A 81 3.40 7.10 -6.18
CA ILE A 81 4.29 8.25 -6.32
C ILE A 81 5.74 7.75 -6.32
N GLN A 82 6.43 7.96 -7.41
CA GLN A 82 7.85 7.60 -7.53
C GLN A 82 8.71 8.51 -6.64
N TYR A 83 9.56 7.93 -5.79
CA TYR A 83 10.46 8.67 -4.90
C TYR A 83 11.96 8.45 -5.20
N GLY A 84 12.31 7.48 -6.03
CA GLY A 84 13.67 7.14 -6.41
C GLY A 84 13.78 6.70 -7.87
N ARG A 85 15.02 6.55 -8.36
CA ARG A 85 15.33 6.13 -9.74
C ARG A 85 16.42 5.07 -9.82
N TYR A 86 17.09 4.84 -8.71
CA TYR A 86 18.24 3.95 -8.66
C TYR A 86 17.86 2.61 -8.01
N PRO A 87 18.61 1.54 -8.29
CA PRO A 87 18.43 0.26 -7.62
C PRO A 87 18.35 0.42 -6.09
N SER A 88 17.63 -0.50 -5.44
CA SER A 88 17.26 -0.38 -4.01
C SER A 88 18.46 -0.13 -3.10
N PHE A 89 19.59 -0.81 -3.33
CA PHE A 89 20.81 -0.64 -2.52
C PHE A 89 21.44 0.76 -2.63
N LEU A 90 21.24 1.48 -3.74
CA LEU A 90 21.64 2.88 -3.92
C LEU A 90 20.57 3.87 -3.48
N SER A 91 19.37 3.39 -3.24
CA SER A 91 18.19 4.21 -2.90
C SER A 91 17.86 4.22 -1.42
N LEU A 92 18.65 3.60 -0.54
CA LEU A 92 18.40 3.56 0.91
C LEU A 92 18.21 4.96 1.51
N GLN A 93 18.96 5.94 1.04
CA GLN A 93 18.81 7.35 1.47
C GLN A 93 17.46 7.95 1.03
N LYS A 94 16.81 7.37 0.02
CA LYS A 94 15.52 7.83 -0.50
C LYS A 94 14.31 7.32 0.30
N VAL A 95 14.48 6.32 1.17
CA VAL A 95 13.42 5.82 2.07
C VAL A 95 12.81 6.97 2.87
N ARG A 96 13.61 7.94 3.34
CA ARG A 96 13.10 9.14 4.01
C ARG A 96 12.17 9.96 3.13
N GLN A 97 12.46 10.07 1.84
CA GLN A 97 11.61 10.76 0.88
C GLN A 97 10.34 9.96 0.59
N GLY A 98 10.47 8.63 0.42
CA GLY A 98 9.34 7.72 0.28
C GLY A 98 8.36 7.85 1.44
N ARG A 99 8.85 7.78 2.68
CA ARG A 99 8.03 7.99 3.90
C ARG A 99 7.30 9.33 3.89
N ARG A 100 8.00 10.41 3.52
CA ARG A 100 7.39 11.74 3.49
C ARG A 100 6.26 11.82 2.48
N GLN A 101 6.49 11.35 1.25
CA GLN A 101 5.48 11.38 0.19
C GLN A 101 4.30 10.49 0.52
N PHE A 102 4.57 9.25 0.95
CA PHE A 102 3.51 8.32 1.34
C PHE A 102 2.65 8.87 2.48
N ARG A 103 3.28 9.48 3.50
CA ARG A 103 2.54 10.13 4.60
C ARG A 103 1.65 11.25 4.10
N MET A 104 2.15 12.11 3.20
CA MET A 104 1.36 13.23 2.66
C MET A 104 0.17 12.72 1.86
N LEU A 105 0.39 11.71 1.01
CA LEU A 105 -0.68 11.05 0.26
C LEU A 105 -1.73 10.44 1.21
N ALA A 106 -1.31 9.63 2.18
CA ALA A 106 -2.21 8.96 3.11
C ALA A 106 -3.01 9.95 3.97
N LEU A 107 -2.37 11.04 4.42
CA LEU A 107 -3.07 12.12 5.16
C LEU A 107 -4.09 12.86 4.27
N GLY A 108 -3.73 13.19 3.03
CA GLY A 108 -4.64 13.85 2.10
C GLY A 108 -5.86 12.98 1.77
N VAL A 109 -5.63 11.68 1.51
CA VAL A 109 -6.72 10.71 1.33
C VAL A 109 -7.59 10.63 2.58
N HIS A 110 -7.01 10.47 3.77
CA HIS A 110 -7.76 10.46 5.03
C HIS A 110 -8.64 11.71 5.19
N GLN A 111 -8.07 12.90 4.98
CA GLN A 111 -8.81 14.16 5.08
C GLN A 111 -10.00 14.21 4.11
N ARG A 112 -9.79 13.74 2.87
CA ARG A 112 -10.86 13.67 1.87
C ARG A 112 -11.98 12.73 2.31
N LEU A 113 -11.63 11.54 2.82
CA LEU A 113 -12.59 10.54 3.30
C LEU A 113 -13.38 11.03 4.51
N MET A 114 -12.78 11.83 5.39
CA MET A 114 -13.50 12.42 6.53
C MET A 114 -14.60 13.39 6.10
N GLY A 115 -14.51 13.95 4.90
CA GLY A 115 -15.56 14.78 4.29
C GLY A 115 -16.65 14.00 3.55
N MET A 116 -16.54 12.66 3.46
CA MET A 116 -17.51 11.78 2.80
C MET A 116 -18.40 11.08 3.83
N ALA A 117 -19.64 10.76 3.44
CA ALA A 117 -20.46 9.86 4.25
C ALA A 117 -19.77 8.49 4.39
N PRO A 118 -19.81 7.85 5.58
CA PRO A 118 -19.09 6.60 5.81
C PRO A 118 -19.38 5.48 4.81
N GLU A 119 -20.61 5.39 4.35
CA GLU A 119 -21.10 4.42 3.37
C GLU A 119 -20.55 4.62 1.95
N ASP A 120 -20.15 5.85 1.62
CA ASP A 120 -19.62 6.21 0.30
C ASP A 120 -18.09 6.12 0.24
N ARG A 121 -17.42 5.81 1.35
CA ARG A 121 -15.96 5.77 1.42
C ARG A 121 -15.42 4.51 0.77
N PRO A 122 -14.41 4.61 -0.11
CA PRO A 122 -13.68 3.43 -0.58
C PRO A 122 -12.98 2.70 0.57
N ILE A 123 -12.82 1.40 0.39
CA ILE A 123 -11.94 0.58 1.24
C ILE A 123 -10.50 0.89 0.83
N VAL A 124 -9.75 1.55 1.72
CA VAL A 124 -8.36 1.92 1.45
C VAL A 124 -7.43 0.78 1.81
N LEU A 125 -6.62 0.36 0.85
CA LEU A 125 -5.60 -0.67 0.98
C LEU A 125 -4.21 -0.07 0.75
N VAL A 126 -3.19 -0.68 1.34
CA VAL A 126 -1.78 -0.33 1.09
C VAL A 126 -1.06 -1.51 0.47
N PHE A 127 -0.32 -1.25 -0.59
CA PHE A 127 0.65 -2.18 -1.14
C PHE A 127 2.04 -1.56 -1.12
N GLY A 128 3.04 -2.35 -0.77
CA GLY A 128 4.43 -1.92 -0.81
C GLY A 128 5.38 -3.09 -1.03
N GLU A 129 6.43 -2.83 -1.80
CA GLU A 129 7.45 -3.82 -2.12
C GLU A 129 8.85 -3.28 -1.85
N SER A 130 9.72 -4.08 -1.24
CA SER A 130 11.11 -3.72 -0.94
C SER A 130 11.18 -2.41 -0.13
N LEU A 131 11.90 -1.39 -0.61
CA LEU A 131 11.96 -0.07 0.04
C LEU A 131 10.58 0.60 0.15
N GLY A 132 9.63 0.23 -0.69
CA GLY A 132 8.23 0.66 -0.60
C GLY A 132 7.52 0.05 0.61
N ALA A 133 7.72 -1.23 0.87
CA ALA A 133 7.24 -1.89 2.08
C ALA A 133 7.83 -1.21 3.33
N TRP A 134 9.14 -0.95 3.34
CA TRP A 134 9.78 -0.21 4.43
C TRP A 134 9.21 1.20 4.61
N SER A 135 9.08 1.97 3.51
CA SER A 135 8.62 3.35 3.58
C SER A 135 7.18 3.48 4.08
N SER A 136 6.26 2.64 3.57
CA SER A 136 4.86 2.67 3.94
C SER A 136 4.61 2.09 5.33
N SER A 137 5.27 1.00 5.71
CA SER A 137 5.14 0.40 7.04
C SER A 137 5.61 1.33 8.16
N ASP A 138 6.73 2.05 7.96
CA ASP A 138 7.21 3.04 8.93
C ASP A 138 6.21 4.20 9.15
N VAL A 139 5.38 4.50 8.17
CA VAL A 139 4.33 5.51 8.29
C VAL A 139 3.10 4.93 8.99
N VAL A 140 2.58 3.84 8.47
CA VAL A 140 1.31 3.25 8.92
C VAL A 140 1.46 2.63 10.31
N MET A 141 2.55 1.89 10.54
CA MET A 141 2.79 1.17 11.79
C MET A 141 3.49 2.02 12.87
N LYS A 142 3.62 3.33 12.68
CA LYS A 142 4.30 4.19 13.67
C LYS A 142 3.69 4.09 15.08
N SER A 143 2.38 3.92 15.14
CA SER A 143 1.61 3.72 16.39
C SER A 143 1.05 2.29 16.48
N GLY A 144 1.74 1.29 15.90
CA GLY A 144 1.21 -0.05 15.77
C GLY A 144 0.00 -0.07 14.83
N VAL A 145 -0.93 -0.99 15.06
CA VAL A 145 -2.12 -1.16 14.21
C VAL A 145 -3.07 0.04 14.29
N GLU A 146 -3.03 0.83 15.35
CA GLU A 146 -3.81 2.08 15.47
C GLU A 146 -3.48 3.10 14.37
N GLY A 147 -2.27 3.02 13.80
CA GLY A 147 -1.89 3.85 12.67
C GLY A 147 -2.76 3.65 11.43
N PHE A 148 -3.35 2.48 11.27
CA PHE A 148 -4.31 2.22 10.18
C PHE A 148 -5.55 3.11 10.31
N ASP A 149 -6.07 3.25 11.49
CA ASP A 149 -7.26 4.08 11.74
C ASP A 149 -6.95 5.57 11.57
N GLN A 150 -5.72 6.01 11.93
CA GLN A 150 -5.24 7.38 11.73
C GLN A 150 -5.21 7.80 10.26
N TYR A 151 -5.08 6.85 9.34
CA TYR A 151 -5.03 7.11 7.90
C TYR A 151 -6.25 6.56 7.15
N SER A 152 -7.26 6.05 7.85
CA SER A 152 -8.42 5.35 7.25
C SER A 152 -8.01 4.18 6.36
N ILE A 153 -6.91 3.50 6.67
CA ILE A 153 -6.42 2.34 5.94
C ILE A 153 -7.03 1.08 6.52
N SER A 154 -7.56 0.23 5.67
CA SER A 154 -8.18 -1.04 6.07
C SER A 154 -7.15 -2.12 6.30
N ARG A 155 -6.31 -2.39 5.30
CA ARG A 155 -5.31 -3.47 5.30
C ARG A 155 -4.06 -3.08 4.53
N ALA A 156 -2.95 -3.78 4.79
CA ALA A 156 -1.72 -3.64 4.03
C ALA A 156 -1.15 -5.00 3.62
N LEU A 157 -0.57 -5.02 2.42
CA LEU A 157 0.21 -6.12 1.87
C LEU A 157 1.63 -5.62 1.60
N TRP A 158 2.63 -6.25 2.22
CA TRP A 158 4.04 -5.90 2.05
C TRP A 158 4.85 -7.11 1.59
N PHE A 159 5.65 -6.91 0.53
CA PHE A 159 6.54 -7.93 -0.02
C PHE A 159 8.00 -7.52 0.15
N GLY A 160 8.87 -8.52 0.47
CA GLY A 160 10.32 -8.36 0.46
C GLY A 160 10.80 -7.18 1.31
N MET A 161 10.27 -7.01 2.52
CA MET A 161 10.67 -5.92 3.40
C MET A 161 12.14 -6.08 3.80
N PRO A 162 13.02 -5.09 3.54
CA PRO A 162 14.43 -5.20 3.88
C PRO A 162 14.66 -5.49 5.36
N HIS A 163 15.64 -6.32 5.68
CA HIS A 163 16.00 -6.67 7.06
C HIS A 163 16.30 -5.44 7.94
N LEU A 164 16.81 -4.37 7.34
CA LEU A 164 17.07 -3.09 8.03
C LEU A 164 15.78 -2.31 8.37
N ALA A 165 14.64 -2.71 7.84
CA ALA A 165 13.39 -2.04 8.14
C ALA A 165 13.00 -2.23 9.62
N LYS A 166 12.51 -1.17 10.24
CA LYS A 166 12.06 -1.19 11.64
C LYS A 166 11.00 -2.26 11.90
N TRP A 167 10.16 -2.51 10.91
CA TRP A 167 9.03 -3.44 10.93
C TRP A 167 9.33 -4.71 10.09
N SER A 168 10.59 -5.11 10.00
CA SER A 168 10.93 -6.46 9.53
C SER A 168 10.33 -7.52 10.46
N LYS A 169 10.33 -8.80 10.03
CA LYS A 169 9.77 -9.93 10.79
C LYS A 169 10.05 -9.84 12.31
N ALA A 170 11.31 -9.57 12.69
CA ALA A 170 11.70 -9.42 14.10
C ALA A 170 11.09 -8.18 14.80
N GLY A 171 10.71 -7.15 14.06
CA GLY A 171 10.09 -5.94 14.60
C GLY A 171 8.59 -6.07 14.82
N LEU A 172 7.90 -6.82 13.97
CA LEU A 172 6.47 -7.08 14.08
C LEU A 172 6.14 -8.05 15.23
N ASP A 173 7.04 -9.00 15.50
CA ASP A 173 6.87 -10.00 16.55
C ASP A 173 7.35 -9.53 17.92
N ARG A 174 7.83 -8.29 18.06
CA ARG A 174 8.33 -7.80 19.36
C ARG A 174 7.20 -7.66 20.38
N PRO A 175 7.34 -8.29 21.55
CA PRO A 175 6.44 -8.02 22.67
C PRO A 175 6.42 -6.52 23.01
N GLY A 176 5.24 -5.92 23.07
CA GLY A 176 5.08 -4.49 23.33
C GLY A 176 5.03 -3.59 22.10
N ALA A 177 5.19 -4.10 20.88
CA ALA A 177 4.60 -3.43 19.74
C ALA A 177 3.09 -3.36 20.00
N MET A 178 2.46 -2.18 19.86
CA MET A 178 1.02 -1.99 20.10
C MET A 178 0.19 -2.65 18.98
N THR A 179 0.36 -3.95 18.85
CA THR A 179 -0.25 -4.79 17.84
C THR A 179 -0.98 -5.92 18.56
N PRO A 180 -2.31 -5.93 18.56
CA PRO A 180 -3.05 -7.06 19.09
C PRO A 180 -2.64 -8.35 18.39
N PRO A 181 -2.50 -9.48 19.13
CA PRO A 181 -2.21 -10.77 18.52
C PRO A 181 -3.20 -11.10 17.40
N GLY A 182 -2.72 -11.68 16.30
CA GLY A 182 -3.56 -12.09 15.17
C GLY A 182 -3.92 -10.99 14.17
N THR A 183 -3.45 -9.75 14.37
CA THR A 183 -3.71 -8.65 13.42
C THR A 183 -2.57 -8.44 12.41
N VAL A 184 -1.39 -9.00 12.67
CA VAL A 184 -0.24 -8.97 11.76
C VAL A 184 0.21 -10.40 11.51
N GLY A 185 0.25 -10.81 10.25
CA GLY A 185 0.81 -12.06 9.79
C GLY A 185 2.09 -11.82 8.98
N VAL A 186 3.16 -12.51 9.35
CA VAL A 186 4.43 -12.53 8.62
C VAL A 186 4.68 -13.95 8.16
N PHE A 187 4.80 -14.14 6.86
CA PHE A 187 4.87 -15.45 6.23
C PHE A 187 6.09 -15.53 5.30
N ASP A 188 6.77 -16.65 5.33
CA ASP A 188 7.86 -16.95 4.38
C ASP A 188 7.28 -17.50 3.07
N ARG A 189 6.10 -18.10 3.12
CA ARG A 189 5.44 -18.72 1.97
C ARG A 189 3.92 -18.50 2.02
N TRP A 190 3.34 -18.51 0.84
CA TRP A 190 1.90 -18.33 0.68
C TRP A 190 1.05 -19.43 1.35
N ASP A 191 1.51 -20.68 1.29
CA ASP A 191 0.80 -21.80 1.88
C ASP A 191 0.64 -21.69 3.41
N GLU A 192 1.53 -20.97 4.09
CA GLU A 192 1.36 -20.68 5.54
C GLU A 192 0.14 -19.80 5.81
N LEU A 193 -0.13 -18.83 4.95
CA LEU A 193 -1.35 -18.01 5.02
C LEU A 193 -2.60 -18.84 4.73
N GLU A 194 -2.54 -19.79 3.79
CA GLU A 194 -3.64 -20.67 3.45
C GLU A 194 -4.02 -21.64 4.57
N GLN A 195 -3.08 -21.99 5.46
CA GLN A 195 -3.31 -22.85 6.62
C GLN A 195 -4.06 -22.15 7.75
N LEU A 196 -4.17 -20.83 7.74
CA LEU A 196 -4.96 -20.10 8.73
C LEU A 196 -6.46 -20.37 8.53
N SER A 197 -7.20 -20.39 9.63
CA SER A 197 -8.66 -20.43 9.54
C SER A 197 -9.20 -19.17 8.84
N PRO A 198 -10.40 -19.22 8.25
CA PRO A 198 -11.02 -18.03 7.65
C PRO A 198 -11.08 -16.85 8.61
N GLU A 199 -11.46 -17.10 9.86
CA GLU A 199 -11.57 -16.07 10.90
C GLU A 199 -10.20 -15.44 11.22
N ALA A 200 -9.14 -16.27 11.29
CA ALA A 200 -7.78 -15.78 11.52
C ALA A 200 -7.28 -14.94 10.34
N ARG A 201 -7.60 -15.33 9.10
CA ARG A 201 -7.27 -14.54 7.90
C ARG A 201 -8.03 -13.21 7.88
N ASP A 202 -9.30 -13.21 8.25
CA ASP A 202 -10.12 -12.01 8.30
C ASP A 202 -9.67 -11.02 9.38
N ALA A 203 -9.08 -11.50 10.47
CA ALA A 203 -8.53 -10.66 11.53
C ALA A 203 -7.25 -9.93 11.11
N LEU A 204 -6.55 -10.37 10.05
CA LEU A 204 -5.31 -9.75 9.61
C LEU A 204 -5.56 -8.35 9.03
N ARG A 205 -4.87 -7.37 9.61
CA ARG A 205 -4.73 -6.01 9.07
C ARG A 205 -3.47 -5.87 8.20
N VAL A 206 -2.48 -6.71 8.47
CA VAL A 206 -1.21 -6.76 7.74
C VAL A 206 -0.92 -8.19 7.31
N VAL A 207 -0.59 -8.35 6.04
CA VAL A 207 0.06 -9.53 5.49
C VAL A 207 1.43 -9.09 4.97
N GLN A 208 2.49 -9.68 5.52
CA GLN A 208 3.85 -9.51 5.05
C GLN A 208 4.37 -10.84 4.52
N LEU A 209 4.79 -10.86 3.26
CA LEU A 209 5.57 -11.96 2.68
C LEU A 209 7.04 -11.53 2.63
N SER A 210 7.89 -12.24 3.35
CA SER A 210 9.30 -11.90 3.49
C SER A 210 10.08 -13.17 3.69
N HIS A 211 11.20 -13.31 2.98
CA HIS A 211 12.09 -14.44 3.11
C HIS A 211 13.26 -14.07 4.03
N ASP A 212 13.86 -15.07 4.70
CA ASP A 212 14.99 -14.87 5.61
C ASP A 212 16.24 -14.26 4.93
N ASN A 213 16.30 -14.33 3.61
CA ASN A 213 17.39 -13.79 2.78
C ASN A 213 17.02 -12.50 2.04
N ASP A 214 15.93 -11.86 2.37
CA ASP A 214 15.60 -10.54 1.84
C ASP A 214 16.66 -9.53 2.30
N PRO A 215 17.27 -8.77 1.37
CA PRO A 215 18.44 -7.92 1.64
C PRO A 215 18.13 -6.72 2.53
#